data_8d733a12f5b35aa71aebbc5e0257a9ed
#
_entry.id   8d733a12f5b35aa71aebbc5e0257a9ed
#
_cell.length_a   1.000
_cell.length_b   1.000
_cell.length_c   1.000
_cell.angle_alpha   90.00
_cell.angle_beta   90.00
_cell.angle_gamma   90.00
#
_symmetry.space_group_name_H-M   'P 1'
#
loop_
_entity.id
_entity.type
_entity.pdbx_description
1 polymer ?
#
loop_
_entity_poly.entity_id
_entity_poly.type
_entity_poly.pdbx_seq_one_letter_code
_entity_poly.pdbx_strand_id
1 'polypeptide(L)'
;MKQMNRIIRSIIFSLLLLMTGTIVQADSISYSYDANGNRVTLLNNGMNRSNPTDETERKPGSESLGQHRITIYPNPTDGRISVEITGTGSLEESAITVYGIMGNMVYNDSEIDVENEIDLTTCPDGMYILVIKIGSDIGIWKIIKI
;
A
#
# COMPACT_ATOMS: atom_id res chain seq x y z
N MET A 1 37.22 -38.28 35.03
CA MET A 1 35.98 -38.47 34.27
C MET A 1 34.95 -37.35 34.47
N LYS A 2 34.64 -36.86 35.66
CA LYS A 2 33.63 -35.80 35.88
C LYS A 2 34.01 -34.43 35.23
N GLN A 3 35.27 -34.05 35.24
CA GLN A 3 35.75 -32.77 34.63
C GLN A 3 35.62 -32.79 33.10
N MET A 4 35.97 -33.92 32.46
CA MET A 4 35.93 -34.07 31.01
C MET A 4 34.50 -33.97 30.45
N ASN A 5 33.52 -34.53 31.19
CA ASN A 5 32.10 -34.41 30.79
C ASN A 5 31.54 -32.97 30.89
N ARG A 6 32.09 -32.14 31.81
CA ARG A 6 31.69 -30.72 31.87
C ARG A 6 32.19 -29.91 30.70
N ILE A 7 33.44 -30.16 30.31
CA ILE A 7 34.09 -29.47 29.14
C ILE A 7 33.36 -29.87 27.84
N ILE A 8 33.06 -31.15 27.65
CA ILE A 8 32.35 -31.64 26.45
C ILE A 8 30.94 -31.05 26.38
N ARG A 9 30.21 -30.97 27.50
CA ARG A 9 28.88 -30.34 27.55
C ARG A 9 28.93 -28.89 27.26
N SER A 10 29.96 -28.13 27.70
CA SER A 10 30.13 -26.70 27.43
C SER A 10 30.46 -26.47 25.97
N ILE A 11 31.27 -27.32 25.33
CA ILE A 11 31.59 -27.23 23.91
C ILE A 11 30.35 -27.54 23.05
N ILE A 12 29.57 -28.55 23.40
CA ILE A 12 28.32 -28.87 22.67
C ILE A 12 27.30 -27.75 22.80
N PHE A 13 27.17 -27.13 23.99
CA PHE A 13 26.26 -26.00 24.20
C PHE A 13 26.71 -24.74 23.43
N SER A 14 28.01 -24.47 23.36
CA SER A 14 28.57 -23.39 22.55
C SER A 14 28.39 -23.63 21.06
N LEU A 15 28.55 -24.86 20.60
CA LEU A 15 28.34 -25.23 19.19
C LEU A 15 26.87 -25.18 18.78
N LEU A 16 25.94 -25.51 19.70
CA LEU A 16 24.50 -25.41 19.47
C LEU A 16 24.03 -23.95 19.39
N LEU A 17 24.65 -23.04 20.14
CA LEU A 17 24.34 -21.61 20.14
C LEU A 17 24.81 -20.91 18.84
N LEU A 18 25.82 -21.45 18.15
CA LEU A 18 26.31 -20.95 16.86
C LEU A 18 25.39 -21.30 15.68
N MET A 19 24.45 -22.25 15.86
CA MET A 19 23.54 -22.71 14.82
C MET A 19 22.21 -21.92 14.76
N THR A 20 21.98 -21.00 15.68
CA THR A 20 20.80 -20.09 15.62
C THR A 20 21.12 -18.83 14.82
N GLY A 21 21.62 -19.01 13.60
CA GLY A 21 21.65 -17.94 12.62
C GLY A 21 20.23 -17.63 12.18
N THR A 22 19.64 -16.55 12.67
CA THR A 22 18.40 -16.00 12.10
C THR A 22 18.70 -15.52 10.68
N ILE A 23 18.15 -16.22 9.71
CA ILE A 23 18.15 -15.74 8.32
C ILE A 23 17.20 -14.54 8.31
N VAL A 24 17.74 -13.34 8.33
CA VAL A 24 16.97 -12.13 8.03
C VAL A 24 16.73 -12.12 6.54
N GLN A 25 15.51 -12.49 6.14
CA GLN A 25 15.08 -12.39 4.75
C GLN A 25 14.70 -10.93 4.52
N ALA A 26 15.48 -10.23 3.72
CA ALA A 26 15.15 -8.88 3.30
C ALA A 26 14.10 -8.97 2.18
N ASP A 27 12.89 -8.49 2.45
CA ASP A 27 11.87 -8.32 1.42
C ASP A 27 12.30 -7.17 0.50
N SER A 28 12.44 -7.47 -0.78
CA SER A 28 12.69 -6.45 -1.79
C SER A 28 11.37 -5.94 -2.33
N ILE A 29 11.13 -4.65 -2.17
CA ILE A 29 9.99 -3.94 -2.75
C ILE A 29 10.46 -3.34 -4.08
N SER A 30 9.84 -3.76 -5.18
CA SER A 30 10.11 -3.22 -6.51
C SER A 30 9.00 -2.29 -6.94
N TYR A 31 9.36 -1.10 -7.39
CA TYR A 31 8.43 -0.09 -7.89
C TYR A 31 8.60 0.06 -9.40
N SER A 32 7.50 0.08 -10.15
CA SER A 32 7.48 0.43 -11.55
C SER A 32 6.72 1.74 -11.73
N TYR A 33 7.25 2.62 -12.59
CA TYR A 33 6.67 3.94 -12.87
C TYR A 33 6.35 4.06 -14.35
N ASP A 34 5.25 4.76 -14.69
CA ASP A 34 4.92 5.11 -16.06
C ASP A 34 5.75 6.33 -16.55
N ALA A 35 5.59 6.68 -17.82
CA ALA A 35 6.30 7.82 -18.45
C ALA A 35 5.96 9.17 -17.79
N ASN A 36 4.87 9.26 -17.03
CA ASN A 36 4.41 10.44 -16.32
C ASN A 36 4.86 10.46 -14.86
N GLY A 37 5.63 9.44 -14.43
CA GLY A 37 6.13 9.31 -13.06
C GLY A 37 5.09 8.81 -12.06
N ASN A 38 3.97 8.21 -12.51
CA ASN A 38 3.03 7.56 -11.63
C ASN A 38 3.48 6.11 -11.38
N ARG A 39 3.36 5.64 -10.14
CA ARG A 39 3.68 4.25 -9.79
C ARG A 39 2.63 3.32 -10.40
N VAL A 40 3.05 2.38 -11.24
CA VAL A 40 2.19 1.47 -12.00
C VAL A 40 2.03 0.12 -11.28
N THR A 41 3.04 -0.30 -10.50
CA THR A 41 3.00 -1.60 -9.83
C THR A 41 3.82 -1.58 -8.54
N LEU A 42 3.26 -2.21 -7.50
CA LEU A 42 3.97 -2.62 -6.29
C LEU A 42 4.11 -4.14 -6.34
N LEU A 43 5.31 -4.65 -6.65
CA LEU A 43 5.58 -6.08 -6.54
C LEU A 43 6.20 -6.35 -5.17
N ASN A 44 5.40 -6.89 -4.26
CA ASN A 44 5.90 -7.47 -3.03
C ASN A 44 6.29 -8.93 -3.32
N ASN A 45 7.59 -9.24 -3.36
CA ASN A 45 8.11 -10.58 -3.65
C ASN A 45 8.00 -11.56 -2.46
N GLY A 46 7.18 -11.24 -1.46
CA GLY A 46 6.83 -12.12 -0.34
C GLY A 46 5.50 -12.82 -0.56
N MET A 47 5.52 -14.01 -1.14
CA MET A 47 4.42 -14.99 -1.19
C MET A 47 3.02 -14.46 -1.57
N ASN A 48 2.76 -14.37 -2.87
CA ASN A 48 1.60 -15.03 -3.48
C ASN A 48 1.73 -15.01 -4.99
N ARG A 49 2.04 -16.19 -5.56
CA ARG A 49 1.79 -16.45 -6.98
C ARG A 49 0.27 -16.58 -7.16
N SER A 50 -0.39 -15.50 -7.44
CA SER A 50 -1.64 -15.55 -8.17
C SER A 50 -1.28 -15.46 -9.64
N ASN A 51 -1.74 -16.46 -10.41
CA ASN A 51 -1.54 -16.62 -11.84
C ASN A 51 -1.83 -15.33 -12.61
N PRO A 52 -1.04 -15.02 -13.67
CA PRO A 52 -1.38 -13.98 -14.61
C PRO A 52 -2.42 -14.55 -15.61
N THR A 53 -3.67 -14.60 -15.22
CA THR A 53 -4.79 -14.92 -16.11
C THR A 53 -5.97 -14.06 -15.68
N ASP A 54 -5.86 -12.77 -15.94
CA ASP A 54 -6.95 -11.86 -16.25
C ASP A 54 -6.37 -10.50 -16.69
N GLU A 55 -5.94 -10.45 -17.94
CA GLU A 55 -5.77 -9.20 -18.67
C GLU A 55 -7.15 -8.72 -19.15
N THR A 56 -8.09 -8.56 -18.24
CA THR A 56 -9.37 -7.94 -18.53
C THR A 56 -9.36 -6.53 -18.00
N GLU A 57 -9.12 -5.58 -18.92
CA GLU A 57 -9.37 -4.13 -18.79
C GLU A 57 -8.88 -3.47 -17.50
N ARG A 58 -7.57 -3.29 -17.39
CA ARG A 58 -7.02 -2.31 -16.43
C ARG A 58 -7.40 -0.90 -16.91
N LYS A 59 -8.45 -0.33 -16.34
CA LYS A 59 -8.71 1.10 -16.48
C LYS A 59 -7.46 1.86 -16.00
N PRO A 60 -6.96 2.86 -16.76
CA PRO A 60 -5.87 3.70 -16.30
C PRO A 60 -6.22 4.32 -14.94
N GLY A 61 -5.34 4.16 -13.94
CA GLY A 61 -5.52 4.71 -12.60
C GLY A 61 -6.09 3.76 -11.55
N SER A 62 -6.28 2.45 -11.86
CA SER A 62 -6.72 1.48 -10.85
C SER A 62 -5.54 0.79 -10.16
N GLU A 63 -5.52 0.76 -8.84
CA GLU A 63 -4.53 0.07 -8.01
C GLU A 63 -5.21 -0.87 -7.01
N SER A 64 -4.50 -1.94 -6.60
CA SER A 64 -4.99 -2.86 -5.58
C SER A 64 -4.56 -2.39 -4.19
N LEU A 65 -5.50 -2.38 -3.25
CA LEU A 65 -5.30 -2.09 -1.83
C LEU A 65 -5.90 -3.23 -1.01
N GLY A 66 -5.07 -4.15 -0.55
CA GLY A 66 -5.54 -5.38 0.09
C GLY A 66 -6.42 -6.22 -0.85
N GLN A 67 -7.66 -6.47 -0.44
CA GLN A 67 -8.67 -7.19 -1.25
C GLN A 67 -9.52 -6.27 -2.12
N HIS A 68 -9.24 -4.97 -2.09
CA HIS A 68 -9.99 -3.96 -2.83
C HIS A 68 -9.17 -3.46 -4.03
N ARG A 69 -9.89 -3.03 -5.05
CA ARG A 69 -9.35 -2.29 -6.19
C ARG A 69 -9.86 -0.87 -6.10
N ILE A 70 -8.94 0.07 -6.14
CA ILE A 70 -9.23 1.50 -6.07
C ILE A 70 -9.07 2.08 -7.47
N THR A 71 -10.07 2.79 -7.95
CA THR A 71 -10.03 3.55 -9.20
C THR A 71 -10.31 5.00 -8.89
N ILE A 72 -9.44 5.91 -9.33
CA ILE A 72 -9.54 7.34 -9.07
C ILE A 72 -9.59 8.08 -10.41
N TYR A 73 -10.62 8.87 -10.63
CA TYR A 73 -10.80 9.63 -11.87
C TYR A 73 -11.68 10.88 -11.69
N PRO A 74 -11.51 11.93 -12.52
CA PRO A 74 -10.36 12.11 -13.40
C PRO A 74 -9.10 12.53 -12.64
N ASN A 75 -7.93 12.21 -13.18
CA ASN A 75 -6.66 12.71 -12.70
C ASN A 75 -5.72 12.94 -13.93
N PRO A 76 -5.46 14.18 -14.35
CA PRO A 76 -5.81 15.46 -13.70
C PRO A 76 -7.31 15.76 -13.61
N THR A 77 -7.68 16.64 -12.67
CA THR A 77 -9.05 17.04 -12.37
C THR A 77 -9.23 18.55 -12.39
N ASP A 78 -10.44 19.01 -12.65
CA ASP A 78 -10.89 20.40 -12.46
C ASP A 78 -11.32 20.71 -11.00
N GLY A 79 -11.18 19.72 -10.11
CA GLY A 79 -11.52 19.81 -8.69
C GLY A 79 -12.54 18.79 -8.21
N ARG A 80 -13.19 18.03 -9.08
CA ARG A 80 -14.06 16.92 -8.71
C ARG A 80 -13.41 15.59 -9.04
N ILE A 81 -13.40 14.68 -8.08
CA ILE A 81 -12.74 13.38 -8.17
C ILE A 81 -13.73 12.32 -7.70
N SER A 82 -13.87 11.27 -8.49
CA SER A 82 -14.56 10.04 -8.08
C SER A 82 -13.55 8.99 -7.65
N VAL A 83 -13.82 8.36 -6.52
CA VAL A 83 -13.08 7.22 -5.99
C VAL A 83 -14.01 6.02 -5.99
N GLU A 84 -13.74 5.05 -6.85
CA GLU A 84 -14.48 3.79 -6.95
C GLU A 84 -13.69 2.70 -6.22
N ILE A 85 -14.34 1.99 -5.29
CA ILE A 85 -13.77 0.91 -4.49
C ILE A 85 -14.51 -0.38 -4.83
N THR A 86 -13.83 -1.31 -5.47
CA THR A 86 -14.41 -2.63 -5.82
C THR A 86 -13.61 -3.73 -5.15
N GLY A 87 -14.25 -4.87 -4.89
CA GLY A 87 -13.60 -6.02 -4.24
C GLY A 87 -14.48 -6.69 -3.21
N THR A 88 -13.87 -7.62 -2.46
CA THR A 88 -14.56 -8.43 -1.45
C THR A 88 -14.01 -8.11 -0.07
N GLY A 89 -14.69 -7.30 0.69
CA GLY A 89 -14.27 -6.94 2.04
C GLY A 89 -15.21 -5.92 2.66
N SER A 90 -15.14 -5.76 3.98
CA SER A 90 -15.85 -4.70 4.68
C SER A 90 -15.11 -3.37 4.48
N LEU A 91 -15.87 -2.31 4.32
CA LEU A 91 -15.37 -0.93 4.36
C LEU A 91 -15.48 -0.33 5.78
N GLU A 92 -15.76 -1.16 6.80
CA GLU A 92 -15.70 -0.71 8.19
C GLU A 92 -14.29 -0.24 8.53
N GLU A 93 -14.20 0.79 9.39
CA GLU A 93 -12.93 1.44 9.76
C GLU A 93 -12.13 1.97 8.55
N SER A 94 -12.82 2.44 7.52
CA SER A 94 -12.19 3.05 6.36
C SER A 94 -12.33 4.56 6.37
N ALA A 95 -11.41 5.24 5.66
CA ALA A 95 -11.44 6.69 5.51
C ALA A 95 -10.73 7.12 4.23
N ILE A 96 -11.22 8.22 3.66
CA ILE A 96 -10.56 8.97 2.59
C ILE A 96 -10.12 10.31 3.15
N THR A 97 -8.85 10.65 2.98
CA THR A 97 -8.31 11.94 3.40
C THR A 97 -7.49 12.56 2.27
N VAL A 98 -7.68 13.85 2.02
CA VAL A 98 -6.87 14.58 1.05
C VAL A 98 -6.05 15.66 1.75
N TYR A 99 -4.76 15.69 1.43
CA TYR A 99 -3.81 16.68 1.94
C TYR A 99 -3.28 17.55 0.80
N GLY A 100 -3.16 18.83 1.08
CA GLY A 100 -2.34 19.71 0.25
C GLY A 100 -0.85 19.37 0.36
N ILE A 101 -0.04 19.87 -0.58
CA ILE A 101 1.42 19.62 -0.60
C ILE A 101 2.13 20.11 0.67
N MET A 102 1.56 21.07 1.40
CA MET A 102 2.08 21.57 2.67
C MET A 102 1.67 20.71 3.89
N GLY A 103 0.95 19.61 3.66
CA GLY A 103 0.49 18.70 4.71
C GLY A 103 -0.80 19.14 5.41
N ASN A 104 -1.42 20.22 5.00
CA ASN A 104 -2.74 20.63 5.50
C ASN A 104 -3.83 19.70 4.94
N MET A 105 -4.70 19.22 5.79
CA MET A 105 -5.87 18.43 5.41
C MET A 105 -6.91 19.35 4.76
N VAL A 106 -7.36 18.99 3.55
CA VAL A 106 -8.37 19.75 2.78
C VAL A 106 -9.69 19.00 2.64
N TYR A 107 -9.68 17.68 2.81
CA TYR A 107 -10.86 16.83 2.77
C TYR A 107 -10.68 15.65 3.70
N ASN A 108 -11.74 15.20 4.37
CA ASN A 108 -11.76 13.96 5.14
C ASN A 108 -13.16 13.39 5.16
N ASP A 109 -13.27 12.10 4.91
CA ASP A 109 -14.48 11.32 5.05
C ASP A 109 -14.14 9.99 5.72
N SER A 110 -14.88 9.62 6.74
CA SER A 110 -14.75 8.36 7.49
C SER A 110 -15.94 7.41 7.29
N GLU A 111 -16.92 7.81 6.48
CA GLU A 111 -18.08 7.01 6.12
C GLU A 111 -18.06 6.76 4.60
N ILE A 112 -17.06 6.03 4.14
CA ILE A 112 -16.84 5.80 2.71
C ILE A 112 -17.69 4.62 2.19
N ASP A 113 -18.07 4.72 0.92
CA ASP A 113 -18.86 3.73 0.20
C ASP A 113 -18.08 3.19 -1.02
N VAL A 114 -18.74 2.36 -1.80
CA VAL A 114 -18.21 1.82 -3.08
C VAL A 114 -17.89 2.94 -4.07
N GLU A 115 -18.68 4.01 -4.08
CA GLU A 115 -18.46 5.21 -4.89
C GLU A 115 -18.44 6.45 -3.98
N ASN A 116 -17.36 7.22 -4.06
CA ASN A 116 -17.18 8.42 -3.24
C ASN A 116 -16.83 9.60 -4.15
N GLU A 117 -17.48 10.73 -3.94
CA GLU A 117 -17.17 11.98 -4.62
C GLU A 117 -16.42 12.94 -3.70
N ILE A 118 -15.29 13.46 -4.17
CA ILE A 118 -14.44 14.42 -3.46
C ILE A 118 -14.51 15.75 -4.19
N ASP A 119 -14.92 16.81 -3.52
CA ASP A 119 -14.99 18.16 -4.07
C ASP A 119 -13.82 19.02 -3.56
N LEU A 120 -12.89 19.32 -4.45
CA LEU A 120 -11.76 20.22 -4.25
C LEU A 120 -11.90 21.51 -5.05
N THR A 121 -13.08 21.83 -5.58
CA THR A 121 -13.29 23.00 -6.45
C THR A 121 -12.90 24.32 -5.81
N THR A 122 -13.06 24.42 -4.47
CA THR A 122 -12.66 25.59 -3.69
C THR A 122 -11.17 25.62 -3.33
N CYS A 123 -10.45 24.55 -3.60
CA CYS A 123 -9.01 24.45 -3.33
C CYS A 123 -8.20 25.03 -4.51
N PRO A 124 -7.01 25.61 -4.28
CA PRO A 124 -6.13 26.09 -5.35
C PRO A 124 -5.71 24.98 -6.32
N ASP A 125 -5.36 25.34 -7.54
CA ASP A 125 -4.74 24.41 -8.48
C ASP A 125 -3.39 23.97 -7.97
N GLY A 126 -3.03 22.69 -8.23
CA GLY A 126 -1.80 22.14 -7.73
C GLY A 126 -1.85 20.64 -7.47
N MET A 127 -0.87 20.17 -6.71
CA MET A 127 -0.73 18.76 -6.35
C MET A 127 -1.33 18.51 -4.95
N TYR A 128 -2.07 17.42 -4.85
CA TYR A 128 -2.67 16.92 -3.63
C TYR A 128 -2.28 15.45 -3.41
N ILE A 129 -2.28 15.03 -2.15
CA ILE A 129 -2.05 13.66 -1.74
C ILE A 129 -3.36 13.10 -1.20
N LEU A 130 -3.91 12.12 -1.90
CA LEU A 130 -5.09 11.39 -1.46
C LEU A 130 -4.63 10.13 -0.75
N VAL A 131 -5.14 9.91 0.45
CA VAL A 131 -4.86 8.75 1.30
C VAL A 131 -6.17 8.00 1.52
N ILE A 132 -6.18 6.72 1.21
CA ILE A 132 -7.31 5.82 1.50
C ILE A 132 -6.83 4.78 2.50
N LYS A 133 -7.53 4.67 3.61
CA LYS A 133 -7.35 3.64 4.61
C LYS A 133 -8.55 2.69 4.55
N ILE A 134 -8.31 1.38 4.52
CA ILE A 134 -9.34 0.34 4.65
C ILE A 134 -8.82 -0.69 5.65
N GLY A 135 -9.38 -0.69 6.86
CA GLY A 135 -8.86 -1.49 7.96
C GLY A 135 -7.39 -1.18 8.27
N SER A 136 -6.49 -2.14 8.06
CA SER A 136 -5.03 -1.99 8.22
C SER A 136 -4.31 -1.51 6.96
N ASP A 137 -4.95 -1.57 5.81
CA ASP A 137 -4.34 -1.25 4.53
C ASP A 137 -4.41 0.26 4.25
N ILE A 138 -3.31 0.83 3.78
CA ILE A 138 -3.20 2.26 3.45
C ILE A 138 -2.64 2.41 2.05
N GLY A 139 -3.38 3.12 1.21
CA GLY A 139 -2.96 3.53 -0.13
C GLY A 139 -2.79 5.04 -0.24
N ILE A 140 -1.87 5.48 -1.10
CA ILE A 140 -1.52 6.89 -1.28
C ILE A 140 -1.45 7.19 -2.77
N TRP A 141 -2.19 8.22 -3.22
CA TRP A 141 -2.25 8.65 -4.61
C TRP A 141 -1.95 10.13 -4.75
N LYS A 142 -1.30 10.44 -5.85
CA LYS A 142 -1.04 11.82 -6.27
C LYS A 142 -2.21 12.29 -7.14
N ILE A 143 -2.81 13.42 -6.78
CA ILE A 143 -3.87 14.08 -7.54
C ILE A 143 -3.34 15.39 -8.08
N ILE A 144 -3.61 15.69 -9.34
CA ILE A 144 -3.26 16.94 -10.00
C ILE A 144 -4.55 17.71 -10.30
N LYS A 145 -4.71 18.87 -9.68
CA LYS A 145 -5.80 19.81 -9.98
C LYS A 145 -5.29 20.91 -10.92
N ILE A 146 -6.07 21.20 -11.97
CA ILE A 146 -5.77 22.18 -13.01
C ILE A 146 -6.94 23.13 -13.26
#